data_05e5a6ba2e769db40e399d8b1aabbd91
#
_entry.id   05e5a6ba2e769db40e399d8b1aabbd91
#
_cell.length_a   1.000
_cell.length_b   1.000
_cell.length_c   1.000
_cell.angle_alpha   90.00
_cell.angle_beta   90.00
_cell.angle_gamma   90.00
#
_symmetry.space_group_name_H-M   'P 1'
#
loop_
_entity.id
_entity.type
_entity.pdbx_description
1 polymer ?
#
loop_
_entity_poly.entity_id
_entity_poly.type
_entity_poly.pdbx_seq_one_letter_code
_entity_poly.pdbx_strand_id
1 'polypeptide(L)'
;MVIVGTIAHDDIETPSEKAKGILGGSASHSGLAASFHLRPPPGHPPRIGIVSVVGQDFSTYHQMILEDAGLNLAGVALREGETPRRYLKYDSEMARIGLPITETNVLDGFSPFLPQAWTSPEVLLCADSNPSIQLEALNQSSGSRINALDTSKTWIEEEFVHLSKAMRLSDIVILDEDEANLISGERVLTQSISSIISGESLHGGIAAGKGPRSLIVKRGSSGVLANLPCGTIALPAYPMENPIDPTGFGDTFAGALFSSLVGHESPLNDVEVMRKSIVHASVSASYCSEGMGTKGVRSLGRGKYHARADRYRRIVGI
;
A
#
# COMPACT_ATOMS: atom_id res chain seq x y z
N MET A 1 7.43 11.83 -3.19
CA MET A 1 6.31 10.94 -2.83
C MET A 1 5.91 11.18 -1.38
N VAL A 2 4.62 11.17 -1.07
CA VAL A 2 4.11 11.23 0.32
C VAL A 2 3.26 9.99 0.55
N ILE A 3 3.40 9.37 1.71
CA ILE A 3 2.63 8.19 2.12
C ILE A 3 1.89 8.55 3.41
N VAL A 4 0.58 8.43 3.38
CA VAL A 4 -0.30 8.57 4.55
C VAL A 4 -0.81 7.19 4.91
N GLY A 5 -0.59 6.75 6.15
CA GLY A 5 -0.99 5.42 6.57
C GLY A 5 -0.58 5.13 8.01
N THR A 6 -0.67 3.89 8.43
CA THR A 6 -0.39 3.48 9.80
C THR A 6 1.08 3.12 10.01
N ILE A 7 1.63 3.51 11.15
CA ILE A 7 2.80 2.89 11.78
C ILE A 7 2.27 2.12 12.98
N ALA A 8 2.64 0.85 13.12
CA ALA A 8 2.07 -0.02 14.15
C ALA A 8 3.13 -0.96 14.76
N HIS A 9 2.80 -1.53 15.91
CA HIS A 9 3.45 -2.71 16.44
C HIS A 9 2.65 -3.95 16.03
N ASP A 10 3.28 -4.89 15.34
CA ASP A 10 2.64 -6.13 14.92
C ASP A 10 3.09 -7.31 15.81
N ASP A 11 2.12 -8.07 16.29
CA ASP A 11 2.29 -9.39 16.90
C ASP A 11 1.85 -10.43 15.87
N ILE A 12 2.78 -11.22 15.35
CA ILE A 12 2.55 -12.12 14.23
C ILE A 12 2.84 -13.55 14.65
N GLU A 13 1.91 -14.46 14.35
CA GLU A 13 2.06 -15.91 14.51
C GLU A 13 1.86 -16.60 13.17
N THR A 14 2.90 -17.27 12.69
CA THR A 14 2.85 -18.17 11.53
C THR A 14 3.14 -19.60 11.99
N PRO A 15 2.94 -20.63 11.15
CA PRO A 15 3.28 -22.01 11.50
C PRO A 15 4.74 -22.22 11.88
N SER A 16 5.64 -21.42 11.33
CA SER A 16 7.08 -21.56 11.52
C SER A 16 7.68 -20.62 12.57
N GLU A 17 7.12 -19.42 12.74
CA GLU A 17 7.70 -18.37 13.56
C GLU A 17 6.65 -17.55 14.31
N LYS A 18 7.07 -16.92 15.43
CA LYS A 18 6.28 -15.94 16.18
C LYS A 18 7.14 -14.72 16.47
N ALA A 19 6.56 -13.55 16.29
CA ALA A 19 7.21 -12.29 16.65
C ALA A 19 6.20 -11.38 17.37
N LYS A 20 6.68 -10.53 18.30
CA LYS A 20 5.86 -9.61 19.06
C LYS A 20 6.45 -8.20 19.04
N GLY A 21 5.58 -7.19 18.93
CA GLY A 21 5.97 -5.80 18.99
C GLY A 21 6.94 -5.39 17.89
N ILE A 22 6.93 -6.06 16.75
CA ILE A 22 7.79 -5.72 15.62
C ILE A 22 7.21 -4.55 14.83
N LEU A 23 8.07 -3.82 14.13
CA LEU A 23 7.65 -2.72 13.28
C LEU A 23 6.73 -3.23 12.15
N GLY A 24 5.54 -2.65 12.09
CA GLY A 24 4.50 -2.94 11.12
C GLY A 24 3.73 -1.69 10.70
N GLY A 25 2.56 -1.90 10.10
CA GLY A 25 1.70 -0.83 9.59
C GLY A 25 1.91 -0.53 8.12
N SER A 26 0.85 -0.04 7.46
CA SER A 26 0.80 0.19 6.02
C SER A 26 1.83 1.21 5.54
N ALA A 27 2.03 2.32 6.28
CA ALA A 27 3.04 3.33 5.94
C ALA A 27 4.46 2.80 6.11
N SER A 28 4.72 1.92 7.11
CA SER A 28 6.04 1.33 7.31
C SER A 28 6.43 0.41 6.15
N HIS A 29 5.55 -0.54 5.79
CA HIS A 29 5.81 -1.46 4.68
C HIS A 29 5.91 -0.74 3.34
N SER A 30 4.95 0.16 3.03
CA SER A 30 4.97 0.94 1.80
C SER A 30 6.19 1.86 1.71
N GLY A 31 6.55 2.52 2.81
CA GLY A 31 7.71 3.42 2.88
C GLY A 31 9.03 2.68 2.66
N LEU A 32 9.22 1.55 3.34
CA LEU A 32 10.42 0.73 3.20
C LEU A 32 10.57 0.16 1.77
N ALA A 33 9.45 -0.27 1.16
CA ALA A 33 9.44 -0.72 -0.23
C ALA A 33 9.76 0.43 -1.20
N ALA A 34 9.14 1.59 -1.01
CA ALA A 34 9.39 2.77 -1.83
C ALA A 34 10.84 3.25 -1.73
N SER A 35 11.47 3.13 -0.55
CA SER A 35 12.84 3.55 -0.32
C SER A 35 13.85 2.81 -1.20
N PHE A 36 13.55 1.57 -1.58
CA PHE A 36 14.44 0.80 -2.48
C PHE A 36 14.70 1.52 -3.82
N HIS A 37 13.71 2.26 -4.34
CA HIS A 37 13.83 3.03 -5.59
C HIS A 37 14.15 4.49 -5.39
N LEU A 38 13.56 5.11 -4.37
CA LEU A 38 13.62 6.54 -4.18
C LEU A 38 14.66 6.98 -3.14
N ARG A 39 15.42 6.05 -2.56
CA ARG A 39 16.48 6.41 -1.61
C ARG A 39 17.49 7.35 -2.27
N PRO A 40 17.64 8.58 -1.75
CA PRO A 40 18.57 9.53 -2.34
C PRO A 40 20.02 9.10 -2.08
N PRO A 41 20.97 9.60 -2.86
CA PRO A 41 22.39 9.47 -2.53
C PRO A 41 22.70 10.09 -1.15
N PRO A 42 23.76 9.63 -0.47
CA PRO A 42 24.19 10.23 0.79
C PRO A 42 24.32 11.75 0.71
N GLY A 43 23.82 12.46 1.71
CA GLY A 43 23.86 13.93 1.77
C GLY A 43 22.73 14.65 1.01
N HIS A 44 21.83 13.93 0.36
CA HIS A 44 20.64 14.52 -0.26
C HIS A 44 19.42 14.34 0.64
N PRO A 45 18.43 15.27 0.56
CA PRO A 45 17.22 15.18 1.37
C PRO A 45 16.39 13.95 1.01
N PRO A 46 15.64 13.38 1.97
CA PRO A 46 14.69 12.30 1.73
C PRO A 46 13.67 12.66 0.66
N ARG A 47 13.35 11.68 -0.20
CA ARG A 47 12.36 11.83 -1.28
C ARG A 47 10.98 11.27 -0.92
N ILE A 48 10.85 10.65 0.25
CA ILE A 48 9.62 10.02 0.76
C ILE A 48 9.29 10.63 2.10
N GLY A 49 8.12 11.27 2.20
CA GLY A 49 7.55 11.75 3.45
C GLY A 49 6.51 10.77 3.98
N ILE A 50 6.52 10.52 5.29
CA ILE A 50 5.53 9.70 5.98
C ILE A 50 4.63 10.59 6.84
N VAL A 51 3.31 10.43 6.69
CA VAL A 51 2.29 11.06 7.54
C VAL A 51 1.57 9.95 8.30
N SER A 52 1.70 9.98 9.62
CA SER A 52 1.17 8.97 10.53
C SER A 52 1.12 9.50 11.96
N VAL A 53 0.73 8.65 12.91
CA VAL A 53 0.78 8.92 14.35
C VAL A 53 1.35 7.72 15.09
N VAL A 54 2.13 7.98 16.13
CA VAL A 54 2.71 6.98 17.03
C VAL A 54 2.52 7.41 18.49
N GLY A 55 2.52 6.45 19.39
CA GLY A 55 2.48 6.65 20.82
C GLY A 55 3.87 6.82 21.45
N GLN A 56 3.89 7.09 22.76
CA GLN A 56 5.13 7.26 23.55
C GLN A 56 5.97 5.97 23.65
N ASP A 57 5.37 4.81 23.38
CA ASP A 57 6.00 3.51 23.34
C ASP A 57 6.70 3.20 22.02
N PHE A 58 6.63 4.11 21.02
CA PHE A 58 7.31 3.92 19.74
C PHE A 58 8.83 4.02 19.94
N SER A 59 9.50 2.89 19.77
CA SER A 59 10.92 2.77 20.12
C SER A 59 11.82 3.55 19.17
N THR A 60 12.91 4.13 19.73
CA THR A 60 13.99 4.74 18.93
C THR A 60 14.56 3.76 17.89
N TYR A 61 14.57 2.45 18.20
CA TYR A 61 15.03 1.45 17.25
C TYR A 61 14.11 1.36 16.00
N HIS A 62 12.80 1.40 16.18
CA HIS A 62 11.86 1.41 15.05
C HIS A 62 11.94 2.71 14.24
N GLN A 63 12.12 3.84 14.93
CA GLN A 63 12.36 5.12 14.28
C GLN A 63 13.62 5.09 13.42
N MET A 64 14.75 4.61 13.97
CA MET A 64 16.01 4.47 13.22
C MET A 64 15.87 3.57 11.97
N ILE A 65 15.09 2.49 12.04
CA ILE A 65 14.83 1.64 10.86
C ILE A 65 14.24 2.46 9.71
N LEU A 66 13.27 3.31 9.99
CA LEU A 66 12.59 4.12 8.98
C LEU A 66 13.52 5.25 8.47
N GLU A 67 14.22 5.94 9.35
CA GLU A 67 15.16 7.02 9.01
C GLU A 67 16.37 6.51 8.21
N ASP A 68 16.96 5.37 8.61
CA ASP A 68 18.07 4.73 7.89
C ASP A 68 17.65 4.25 6.50
N ALA A 69 16.37 3.94 6.29
CA ALA A 69 15.82 3.68 4.97
C ALA A 69 15.69 4.94 4.10
N GLY A 70 15.91 6.13 4.66
CA GLY A 70 15.80 7.42 3.96
C GLY A 70 14.37 7.98 3.93
N LEU A 71 13.53 7.62 4.91
CA LEU A 71 12.20 8.18 5.07
C LEU A 71 12.25 9.46 5.91
N ASN A 72 11.47 10.45 5.52
CA ASN A 72 11.27 11.67 6.29
C ASN A 72 10.06 11.51 7.19
N LEU A 73 10.28 11.52 8.50
CA LEU A 73 9.24 11.32 9.51
C LEU A 73 8.66 12.63 10.05
N ALA A 74 8.95 13.80 9.43
CA ALA A 74 8.45 15.10 9.88
C ALA A 74 6.91 15.22 9.89
N GLY A 75 6.20 14.34 9.18
CA GLY A 75 4.74 14.23 9.21
C GLY A 75 4.21 13.20 10.22
N VAL A 76 5.10 12.56 11.02
CA VAL A 76 4.67 11.60 12.04
C VAL A 76 4.43 12.34 13.35
N ALA A 77 3.18 12.33 13.81
CA ALA A 77 2.80 12.91 15.10
C ALA A 77 3.13 11.96 16.25
N LEU A 78 3.68 12.50 17.33
CA LEU A 78 3.81 11.79 18.60
C LEU A 78 2.65 12.22 19.51
N ARG A 79 1.86 11.25 20.01
CA ARG A 79 0.75 11.49 20.94
C ARG A 79 0.94 10.75 22.24
N GLU A 80 0.30 11.25 23.29
CA GLU A 80 0.18 10.53 24.56
C GLU A 80 -0.66 9.27 24.36
N GLY A 81 -0.17 8.13 24.83
CA GLY A 81 -0.79 6.82 24.66
C GLY A 81 0.13 5.83 23.93
N GLU A 82 -0.42 4.70 23.54
CA GLU A 82 0.32 3.62 22.88
C GLU A 82 0.19 3.70 21.35
N THR A 83 1.23 3.25 20.67
CA THR A 83 1.25 3.06 19.21
C THR A 83 0.20 2.02 18.79
N PRO A 84 -0.49 2.16 17.65
CA PRO A 84 -1.40 1.14 17.15
C PRO A 84 -0.76 -0.24 17.16
N ARG A 85 -1.53 -1.26 17.54
CA ARG A 85 -1.05 -2.64 17.62
C ARG A 85 -1.98 -3.58 16.85
N ARG A 86 -1.39 -4.54 16.12
CA ARG A 86 -2.15 -5.56 15.38
C ARG A 86 -1.70 -6.95 15.78
N TYR A 87 -2.66 -7.85 15.91
CA TYR A 87 -2.46 -9.27 16.18
C TYR A 87 -2.89 -10.07 14.96
N LEU A 88 -1.95 -10.78 14.34
CA LEU A 88 -2.12 -11.47 13.08
C LEU A 88 -1.73 -12.93 13.24
N LYS A 89 -2.57 -13.84 12.75
CA LYS A 89 -2.30 -15.27 12.77
C LYS A 89 -2.55 -15.90 11.40
N TYR A 90 -1.66 -16.80 11.01
CA TYR A 90 -1.69 -17.48 9.72
C TYR A 90 -1.67 -18.98 9.89
N ASP A 91 -2.33 -19.70 8.97
CA ASP A 91 -2.35 -21.15 8.90
C ASP A 91 -1.18 -21.70 8.06
N SER A 92 -1.17 -23.03 7.83
CA SER A 92 -0.14 -23.72 7.06
C SER A 92 -0.07 -23.34 5.57
N GLU A 93 -1.14 -22.74 5.04
CA GLU A 93 -1.20 -22.24 3.67
C GLU A 93 -0.89 -20.74 3.58
N MET A 94 -0.49 -20.15 4.73
CA MET A 94 -0.29 -18.71 4.89
C MET A 94 -1.56 -17.87 4.65
N ALA A 95 -2.73 -18.50 4.79
CA ALA A 95 -3.99 -17.78 4.84
C ALA A 95 -4.23 -17.23 6.25
N ARG A 96 -4.75 -16.00 6.31
CA ARG A 96 -5.01 -15.35 7.60
C ARG A 96 -6.16 -16.04 8.33
N ILE A 97 -5.95 -16.39 9.60
CA ILE A 97 -6.96 -16.97 10.48
C ILE A 97 -7.76 -15.83 11.15
N GLY A 98 -9.01 -15.66 10.75
CA GLY A 98 -9.89 -14.62 11.29
C GLY A 98 -9.58 -13.20 10.83
N LEU A 99 -10.24 -12.22 11.41
CA LEU A 99 -9.94 -10.81 11.21
C LEU A 99 -8.75 -10.41 12.10
N PRO A 100 -7.91 -9.46 11.66
CA PRO A 100 -6.88 -8.92 12.53
C PRO A 100 -7.54 -8.26 13.75
N ILE A 101 -7.04 -8.56 14.92
CA ILE A 101 -7.40 -7.80 16.13
C ILE A 101 -6.53 -6.55 16.11
N THR A 102 -7.15 -5.39 16.11
CA THR A 102 -6.44 -4.11 16.03
C THR A 102 -6.79 -3.28 17.26
N GLU A 103 -5.76 -2.87 17.99
CA GLU A 103 -5.83 -1.83 18.99
C GLU A 103 -5.43 -0.52 18.33
N THR A 104 -6.39 0.36 18.10
CA THR A 104 -6.19 1.61 17.36
C THR A 104 -5.39 2.64 18.13
N ASN A 105 -5.55 2.67 19.48
CA ASN A 105 -4.76 3.49 20.40
C ASN A 105 -4.70 4.97 19.94
N VAL A 106 -3.50 5.56 19.76
CA VAL A 106 -3.34 6.96 19.33
C VAL A 106 -3.84 7.25 17.91
N LEU A 107 -4.20 6.22 17.14
CA LEU A 107 -4.82 6.40 15.82
C LEU A 107 -6.27 6.89 15.93
N ASP A 108 -6.94 6.61 17.07
CA ASP A 108 -8.29 7.10 17.30
C ASP A 108 -8.31 8.63 17.33
N GLY A 109 -9.19 9.21 16.51
CA GLY A 109 -9.29 10.67 16.36
C GLY A 109 -8.02 11.30 15.78
N PHE A 110 -7.15 10.54 15.09
CA PHE A 110 -6.05 11.12 14.35
C PHE A 110 -6.56 11.84 13.10
N SER A 111 -6.19 13.12 12.97
CA SER A 111 -6.36 13.92 11.76
C SER A 111 -4.99 14.13 11.14
N PRO A 112 -4.75 13.69 9.89
CA PRO A 112 -3.46 13.81 9.25
C PRO A 112 -3.15 15.28 8.95
N PHE A 113 -1.92 15.68 9.15
CA PHE A 113 -1.43 17.00 8.75
C PHE A 113 -0.29 16.83 7.73
N LEU A 114 -0.54 17.29 6.50
CA LEU A 114 0.49 17.34 5.48
C LEU A 114 1.31 18.62 5.66
N PRO A 115 2.63 18.54 5.92
CA PRO A 115 3.49 19.71 5.89
C PRO A 115 3.30 20.49 4.57
N GLN A 116 3.35 21.81 4.60
CA GLN A 116 3.09 22.66 3.42
C GLN A 116 3.93 22.25 2.20
N ALA A 117 5.17 21.86 2.39
CA ALA A 117 6.04 21.37 1.31
C ALA A 117 5.59 20.03 0.71
N TRP A 118 4.62 19.34 1.32
CA TRP A 118 4.14 18.01 0.91
C TRP A 118 2.71 18.03 0.35
N THR A 119 2.09 19.19 0.20
CA THR A 119 0.71 19.31 -0.33
C THR A 119 0.62 19.15 -1.84
N SER A 120 1.75 19.12 -2.55
CA SER A 120 1.80 18.94 -4.01
C SER A 120 2.87 17.88 -4.39
N PRO A 121 2.77 16.65 -3.89
CA PRO A 121 3.74 15.61 -4.22
C PRO A 121 3.51 15.10 -5.66
N GLU A 122 4.52 14.51 -6.27
CA GLU A 122 4.31 13.78 -7.53
C GLU A 122 3.35 12.60 -7.33
N VAL A 123 3.45 11.91 -6.20
CA VAL A 123 2.57 10.81 -5.81
C VAL A 123 2.18 10.98 -4.35
N LEU A 124 0.88 11.03 -4.07
CA LEU A 124 0.30 10.82 -2.75
C LEU A 124 -0.23 9.39 -2.71
N LEU A 125 0.28 8.57 -1.81
CA LEU A 125 -0.26 7.25 -1.49
C LEU A 125 -1.01 7.32 -0.16
N CYS A 126 -2.33 7.19 -0.20
CA CYS A 126 -3.16 6.88 0.96
C CYS A 126 -3.15 5.35 1.12
N ALA A 127 -2.22 4.84 1.94
CA ALA A 127 -2.09 3.43 2.25
C ALA A 127 -3.25 2.97 3.16
N ASP A 128 -3.39 1.65 3.35
CA ASP A 128 -4.50 1.07 4.13
C ASP A 128 -4.60 1.70 5.53
N SER A 129 -5.66 2.46 5.74
CA SER A 129 -6.00 3.13 6.99
C SER A 129 -7.47 3.57 6.97
N ASN A 130 -7.96 4.15 8.08
CA ASN A 130 -9.33 4.64 8.14
C ASN A 130 -9.62 5.62 6.98
N PRO A 131 -10.71 5.41 6.22
CA PRO A 131 -11.07 6.24 5.06
C PRO A 131 -11.27 7.72 5.36
N SER A 132 -11.62 8.11 6.58
CA SER A 132 -11.67 9.53 6.98
C SER A 132 -10.28 10.16 6.97
N ILE A 133 -9.25 9.45 7.44
CA ILE A 133 -7.84 9.90 7.39
C ILE A 133 -7.39 10.04 5.93
N GLN A 134 -7.71 9.05 5.10
CA GLN A 134 -7.39 9.09 3.67
C GLN A 134 -8.06 10.27 2.96
N LEU A 135 -9.34 10.50 3.24
CA LEU A 135 -10.12 11.60 2.67
C LEU A 135 -9.59 12.97 3.09
N GLU A 136 -9.23 13.13 4.36
CA GLU A 136 -8.62 14.37 4.86
C GLU A 136 -7.26 14.63 4.19
N ALA A 137 -6.43 13.61 4.00
CA ALA A 137 -5.15 13.74 3.32
C ALA A 137 -5.31 14.12 1.84
N LEU A 138 -6.26 13.47 1.14
CA LEU A 138 -6.59 13.78 -0.26
C LEU A 138 -7.07 15.23 -0.41
N ASN A 139 -7.89 15.74 0.52
CA ASN A 139 -8.37 17.11 0.52
C ASN A 139 -7.25 18.14 0.77
N GLN A 140 -6.21 17.80 1.51
CA GLN A 140 -5.04 18.65 1.74
C GLN A 140 -4.07 18.65 0.56
N SER A 141 -4.12 17.62 -0.31
CA SER A 141 -3.20 17.45 -1.43
C SER A 141 -3.78 17.96 -2.75
N SER A 142 -3.90 19.28 -2.86
CA SER A 142 -4.52 19.94 -4.03
C SER A 142 -3.68 19.92 -5.31
N GLY A 143 -2.40 19.59 -5.23
CA GLY A 143 -1.45 19.66 -6.34
C GLY A 143 -0.69 18.38 -6.62
N SER A 144 -1.13 17.24 -6.07
CA SER A 144 -0.51 15.95 -6.40
C SER A 144 -0.75 15.57 -7.86
N ARG A 145 0.25 14.96 -8.49
CA ARG A 145 0.12 14.47 -9.87
C ARG A 145 -0.67 13.17 -9.94
N ILE A 146 -0.50 12.31 -8.92
CA ILE A 146 -1.21 11.05 -8.77
C ILE A 146 -1.67 10.92 -7.33
N ASN A 147 -2.97 10.75 -7.15
CA ASN A 147 -3.60 10.32 -5.91
C ASN A 147 -3.85 8.82 -5.98
N ALA A 148 -3.16 8.06 -5.14
CA ALA A 148 -3.27 6.62 -5.04
C ALA A 148 -3.91 6.22 -3.71
N LEU A 149 -4.74 5.18 -3.72
CA LEU A 149 -5.44 4.68 -2.55
C LEU A 149 -5.34 3.15 -2.48
N ASP A 150 -5.00 2.64 -1.31
CA ASP A 150 -5.13 1.23 -0.92
C ASP A 150 -6.13 1.13 0.22
N THR A 151 -6.86 0.02 0.33
CA THR A 151 -7.88 -0.20 1.36
C THR A 151 -7.93 -1.66 1.76
N SER A 152 -8.84 -2.00 2.67
CA SER A 152 -9.08 -3.36 3.11
C SER A 152 -10.57 -3.63 3.30
N LYS A 153 -10.91 -4.92 3.40
CA LYS A 153 -12.27 -5.38 3.64
C LYS A 153 -12.92 -4.70 4.85
N THR A 154 -12.17 -4.48 5.93
CA THR A 154 -12.66 -3.80 7.14
C THR A 154 -13.27 -2.44 6.80
N TRP A 155 -12.60 -1.63 6.01
CA TRP A 155 -13.07 -0.29 5.67
C TRP A 155 -14.22 -0.28 4.66
N ILE A 156 -14.31 -1.31 3.83
CA ILE A 156 -15.45 -1.50 2.94
C ILE A 156 -16.72 -1.80 3.78
N GLU A 157 -16.59 -2.59 4.84
CA GLU A 157 -17.71 -2.97 5.71
C GLU A 157 -18.09 -1.86 6.70
N GLU A 158 -17.13 -1.13 7.25
CA GLU A 158 -17.34 -0.19 8.37
C GLU A 158 -17.49 1.27 7.93
N GLU A 159 -16.76 1.71 6.87
CA GLU A 159 -16.61 3.12 6.50
C GLU A 159 -16.86 3.39 5.01
N PHE A 160 -17.77 2.65 4.39
CA PHE A 160 -18.00 2.67 2.94
C PHE A 160 -18.34 4.05 2.36
N VAL A 161 -19.01 4.91 3.14
CA VAL A 161 -19.35 6.27 2.70
C VAL A 161 -18.10 7.12 2.50
N HIS A 162 -17.19 7.11 3.48
CA HIS A 162 -15.93 7.86 3.40
C HIS A 162 -14.99 7.24 2.37
N LEU A 163 -14.91 5.90 2.33
CA LEU A 163 -14.14 5.17 1.33
C LEU A 163 -14.57 5.52 -0.09
N SER A 164 -15.88 5.52 -0.37
CA SER A 164 -16.40 5.89 -1.69
C SER A 164 -16.02 7.30 -2.11
N LYS A 165 -16.01 8.25 -1.16
CA LYS A 165 -15.55 9.63 -1.43
C LYS A 165 -14.05 9.67 -1.71
N ALA A 166 -13.24 8.96 -0.92
CA ALA A 166 -11.79 8.87 -1.13
C ALA A 166 -11.45 8.22 -2.48
N MET A 167 -12.15 7.14 -2.85
CA MET A 167 -11.99 6.48 -4.16
C MET A 167 -12.28 7.41 -5.33
N ARG A 168 -13.30 8.30 -5.22
CA ARG A 168 -13.64 9.28 -6.27
C ARG A 168 -12.58 10.38 -6.42
N LEU A 169 -11.83 10.69 -5.36
CA LEU A 169 -10.73 11.65 -5.39
C LEU A 169 -9.40 11.04 -5.84
N SER A 170 -9.36 9.72 -5.97
CA SER A 170 -8.15 9.00 -6.33
C SER A 170 -8.06 8.75 -7.84
N ASP A 171 -6.87 8.88 -8.41
CA ASP A 171 -6.60 8.52 -9.80
C ASP A 171 -6.50 7.01 -9.97
N ILE A 172 -5.98 6.31 -8.95
CA ILE A 172 -5.74 4.89 -8.97
C ILE A 172 -6.02 4.27 -7.61
N VAL A 173 -6.78 3.17 -7.60
CA VAL A 173 -7.10 2.41 -6.39
C VAL A 173 -6.57 0.99 -6.53
N ILE A 174 -5.98 0.47 -5.46
CA ILE A 174 -5.59 -0.93 -5.32
C ILE A 174 -6.64 -1.64 -4.48
N LEU A 175 -7.09 -2.79 -4.95
CA LEU A 175 -8.01 -3.70 -4.26
C LEU A 175 -7.50 -5.13 -4.41
N ASP A 176 -7.96 -6.03 -3.57
CA ASP A 176 -7.94 -7.45 -3.95
C ASP A 176 -9.27 -7.87 -4.63
N GLU A 177 -9.30 -9.10 -5.17
CA GLU A 177 -10.45 -9.57 -5.95
C GLU A 177 -11.73 -9.66 -5.09
N ASP A 178 -11.59 -10.09 -3.84
CA ASP A 178 -12.73 -10.21 -2.90
C ASP A 178 -13.25 -8.82 -2.50
N GLU A 179 -12.36 -7.84 -2.32
CA GLU A 179 -12.73 -6.45 -2.04
C GLU A 179 -13.48 -5.81 -3.22
N ALA A 180 -12.99 -6.01 -4.44
CA ALA A 180 -13.66 -5.51 -5.63
C ALA A 180 -15.06 -6.12 -5.80
N ASN A 181 -15.19 -7.42 -5.54
CA ASN A 181 -16.46 -8.11 -5.58
C ASN A 181 -17.40 -7.69 -4.45
N LEU A 182 -16.86 -7.43 -3.26
CA LEU A 182 -17.63 -6.93 -2.11
C LEU A 182 -18.21 -5.53 -2.36
N ILE A 183 -17.41 -4.62 -2.93
CA ILE A 183 -17.85 -3.26 -3.28
C ILE A 183 -18.94 -3.29 -4.34
N SER A 184 -18.78 -4.13 -5.35
CA SER A 184 -19.68 -4.13 -6.51
C SER A 184 -20.91 -5.02 -6.36
N GLY A 185 -20.85 -6.03 -5.50
CA GLY A 185 -21.84 -7.11 -5.43
C GLY A 185 -21.77 -8.07 -6.62
N GLU A 186 -20.85 -7.89 -7.55
CA GLU A 186 -20.68 -8.69 -8.76
C GLU A 186 -19.80 -9.93 -8.48
N ARG A 187 -20.02 -10.99 -9.27
CA ARG A 187 -19.20 -12.22 -9.23
C ARG A 187 -18.13 -12.28 -10.30
N VAL A 188 -18.26 -11.44 -11.31
CA VAL A 188 -17.34 -11.39 -12.45
C VAL A 188 -16.45 -10.17 -12.32
N LEU A 189 -15.16 -10.38 -12.13
CA LEU A 189 -14.19 -9.31 -11.82
C LEU A 189 -14.24 -8.14 -12.83
N THR A 190 -14.42 -8.40 -14.13
CA THR A 190 -14.51 -7.33 -15.13
C THR A 190 -15.78 -6.47 -14.97
N GLN A 191 -16.87 -7.05 -14.47
CA GLN A 191 -18.09 -6.31 -14.12
C GLN A 191 -17.88 -5.49 -12.86
N SER A 192 -17.21 -6.08 -11.83
CA SER A 192 -16.82 -5.37 -10.62
C SER A 192 -15.99 -4.13 -10.95
N ILE A 193 -14.96 -4.29 -11.77
CA ILE A 193 -14.08 -3.18 -12.20
C ILE A 193 -14.90 -2.10 -12.93
N SER A 194 -15.77 -2.48 -13.87
CA SER A 194 -16.58 -1.54 -14.63
C SER A 194 -17.55 -0.74 -13.75
N SER A 195 -18.22 -1.41 -12.80
CA SER A 195 -19.16 -0.81 -11.87
C SER A 195 -18.48 0.15 -10.89
N ILE A 196 -17.26 -0.20 -10.41
CA ILE A 196 -16.48 0.69 -9.54
C ILE A 196 -16.00 1.94 -10.30
N ILE A 197 -15.45 1.76 -11.51
CA ILE A 197 -14.93 2.88 -12.33
C ILE A 197 -16.04 3.83 -12.76
N SER A 198 -17.22 3.29 -13.14
CA SER A 198 -18.39 4.12 -13.45
C SER A 198 -18.93 4.88 -12.25
N GLY A 199 -18.62 4.42 -11.03
CA GLY A 199 -19.14 4.92 -9.77
C GLY A 199 -20.50 4.34 -9.38
N GLU A 200 -21.03 3.39 -10.16
CA GLU A 200 -22.33 2.77 -9.92
C GLU A 200 -22.41 2.06 -8.56
N SER A 201 -21.38 1.29 -8.22
CA SER A 201 -21.29 0.54 -6.97
C SER A 201 -20.76 1.36 -5.80
N LEU A 202 -20.33 2.59 -5.99
CA LEU A 202 -19.89 3.47 -4.91
C LEU A 202 -21.08 4.19 -4.27
N HIS A 203 -20.96 4.59 -3.01
CA HIS A 203 -22.03 5.29 -2.30
C HIS A 203 -22.54 6.52 -3.08
N GLY A 204 -23.85 6.62 -3.25
CA GLY A 204 -24.50 7.65 -4.05
C GLY A 204 -24.58 7.35 -5.56
N GLY A 205 -24.02 6.21 -6.00
CA GLY A 205 -24.10 5.74 -7.39
C GLY A 205 -23.50 6.70 -8.41
N ILE A 206 -23.88 6.56 -9.66
CA ILE A 206 -23.43 7.40 -10.79
C ILE A 206 -23.76 8.89 -10.57
N ALA A 207 -24.86 9.19 -9.85
CA ALA A 207 -25.26 10.58 -9.57
C ALA A 207 -24.25 11.35 -8.71
N ALA A 208 -23.48 10.63 -7.86
CA ALA A 208 -22.41 11.22 -7.05
C ALA A 208 -21.07 11.37 -7.81
N GLY A 209 -21.01 10.99 -9.08
CA GLY A 209 -19.84 11.09 -9.94
C GLY A 209 -19.20 9.75 -10.26
N LYS A 210 -18.20 9.75 -11.14
CA LYS A 210 -17.43 8.58 -11.51
C LYS A 210 -16.55 8.11 -10.35
N GLY A 211 -16.16 6.83 -10.38
CA GLY A 211 -15.13 6.27 -9.52
C GLY A 211 -13.70 6.66 -9.96
N PRO A 212 -12.68 5.95 -9.47
CA PRO A 212 -11.28 6.19 -9.82
C PRO A 212 -11.04 5.98 -11.32
N ARG A 213 -10.00 6.65 -11.85
CA ARG A 213 -9.63 6.49 -13.28
C ARG A 213 -9.00 5.13 -13.57
N SER A 214 -8.47 4.48 -12.57
CA SER A 214 -7.71 3.24 -12.70
C SER A 214 -7.96 2.34 -11.50
N LEU A 215 -8.01 1.03 -11.76
CA LEU A 215 -8.05 0.00 -10.73
C LEU A 215 -6.91 -1.01 -10.96
N ILE A 216 -6.24 -1.37 -9.88
CA ILE A 216 -5.34 -2.52 -9.82
C ILE A 216 -5.94 -3.54 -8.87
N VAL A 217 -6.23 -4.73 -9.37
CA VAL A 217 -6.80 -5.81 -8.58
C VAL A 217 -5.74 -6.89 -8.36
N LYS A 218 -5.37 -7.08 -7.10
CA LYS A 218 -4.49 -8.18 -6.64
C LYS A 218 -5.34 -9.44 -6.56
N ARG A 219 -4.85 -10.55 -7.10
CA ARG A 219 -5.57 -11.81 -7.23
C ARG A 219 -4.81 -12.97 -6.59
N GLY A 220 -4.11 -12.70 -5.49
CA GLY A 220 -3.29 -13.69 -4.79
C GLY A 220 -2.32 -14.41 -5.74
N SER A 221 -2.37 -15.74 -5.77
CA SER A 221 -1.54 -16.58 -6.65
C SER A 221 -1.84 -16.40 -8.15
N SER A 222 -2.99 -15.86 -8.52
CA SER A 222 -3.35 -15.55 -9.91
C SER A 222 -2.72 -14.25 -10.42
N GLY A 223 -2.09 -13.46 -9.56
CA GLY A 223 -1.34 -12.27 -9.95
C GLY A 223 -2.12 -10.96 -9.87
N VAL A 224 -2.06 -10.14 -10.90
CA VAL A 224 -2.58 -8.78 -10.94
C VAL A 224 -3.35 -8.53 -12.23
N LEU A 225 -4.52 -7.92 -12.12
CA LEU A 225 -5.26 -7.34 -13.23
C LEU A 225 -5.37 -5.83 -13.01
N ALA A 226 -4.80 -5.04 -13.91
CA ALA A 226 -4.85 -3.59 -13.88
C ALA A 226 -5.71 -3.07 -15.03
N ASN A 227 -6.72 -2.27 -14.73
CA ASN A 227 -7.51 -1.52 -15.69
C ASN A 227 -7.11 -0.04 -15.62
N LEU A 228 -6.52 0.47 -16.68
CA LEU A 228 -5.83 1.75 -16.76
C LEU A 228 -6.29 2.52 -18.00
N PRO A 229 -6.11 3.85 -18.05
CA PRO A 229 -6.38 4.61 -19.28
C PRO A 229 -5.59 4.14 -20.51
N CYS A 230 -4.39 3.59 -20.31
CA CYS A 230 -3.58 3.00 -21.39
C CYS A 230 -4.01 1.58 -21.80
N GLY A 231 -5.01 0.99 -21.15
CA GLY A 231 -5.49 -0.36 -21.42
C GLY A 231 -5.40 -1.31 -20.25
N THR A 232 -5.71 -2.57 -20.48
CA THR A 232 -5.67 -3.61 -19.44
C THR A 232 -4.34 -4.34 -19.44
N ILE A 233 -3.77 -4.51 -18.25
CA ILE A 233 -2.54 -5.30 -18.03
C ILE A 233 -2.89 -6.46 -17.09
N ALA A 234 -2.57 -7.69 -17.50
CA ALA A 234 -2.69 -8.88 -16.66
C ALA A 234 -1.31 -9.53 -16.54
N LEU A 235 -0.83 -9.73 -15.31
CA LEU A 235 0.43 -10.40 -15.03
C LEU A 235 0.22 -11.48 -13.96
N PRO A 236 0.80 -12.68 -14.10
CA PRO A 236 0.74 -13.73 -13.08
C PRO A 236 1.48 -13.28 -11.80
N ALA A 237 1.24 -13.96 -10.69
CA ALA A 237 2.02 -13.74 -9.48
C ALA A 237 3.49 -14.18 -9.68
N TYR A 238 4.42 -13.54 -8.95
CA TYR A 238 5.76 -14.09 -8.82
C TYR A 238 5.70 -15.41 -8.05
N PRO A 239 6.24 -16.53 -8.58
CA PRO A 239 6.19 -17.83 -7.89
C PRO A 239 7.09 -17.81 -6.65
N MET A 240 6.48 -17.91 -5.47
CA MET A 240 7.16 -18.02 -4.18
C MET A 240 7.19 -19.48 -3.75
N GLU A 241 8.34 -19.95 -3.23
CA GLU A 241 8.51 -21.34 -2.83
C GLU A 241 8.22 -21.54 -1.33
N ASN A 242 8.70 -20.64 -0.47
CA ASN A 242 8.63 -20.77 0.99
C ASN A 242 8.33 -19.43 1.66
N PRO A 243 7.09 -18.95 1.66
CA PRO A 243 6.73 -17.74 2.39
C PRO A 243 6.82 -17.99 3.90
N ILE A 244 7.40 -17.02 4.64
CA ILE A 244 7.52 -17.04 6.10
C ILE A 244 6.38 -16.24 6.73
N ASP A 245 6.09 -15.06 6.19
CA ASP A 245 5.09 -14.13 6.71
C ASP A 245 4.50 -13.27 5.58
N PRO A 246 3.20 -13.37 5.29
CA PRO A 246 2.56 -12.57 4.24
C PRO A 246 2.17 -11.16 4.68
N THR A 247 2.41 -10.79 5.96
CA THR A 247 2.05 -9.47 6.49
C THR A 247 2.73 -8.34 5.72
N GLY A 248 1.95 -7.34 5.30
CA GLY A 248 2.48 -6.18 4.56
C GLY A 248 2.80 -6.44 3.10
N PHE A 249 2.42 -7.61 2.54
CA PHE A 249 2.63 -7.91 1.12
C PHE A 249 1.93 -6.89 0.21
N GLY A 250 0.66 -6.56 0.50
CA GLY A 250 -0.10 -5.54 -0.24
C GLY A 250 0.50 -4.16 -0.14
N ASP A 251 0.86 -3.74 1.08
CA ASP A 251 1.51 -2.45 1.33
C ASP A 251 2.87 -2.34 0.63
N THR A 252 3.67 -3.43 0.65
CA THR A 252 4.95 -3.50 -0.06
C THR A 252 4.74 -3.39 -1.57
N PHE A 253 3.73 -4.06 -2.12
CA PHE A 253 3.34 -3.93 -3.52
C PHE A 253 2.98 -2.49 -3.85
N ALA A 254 2.10 -1.84 -3.07
CA ALA A 254 1.69 -0.46 -3.28
C ALA A 254 2.87 0.52 -3.21
N GLY A 255 3.70 0.43 -2.17
CA GLY A 255 4.88 1.28 -2.00
C GLY A 255 5.87 1.18 -3.16
N ALA A 256 6.16 -0.04 -3.61
CA ALA A 256 7.04 -0.29 -4.75
C ALA A 256 6.44 0.19 -6.07
N LEU A 257 5.15 -0.08 -6.31
CA LEU A 257 4.45 0.36 -7.51
C LEU A 257 4.53 1.88 -7.65
N PHE A 258 4.04 2.59 -6.65
CA PHE A 258 3.89 4.04 -6.72
C PHE A 258 5.22 4.78 -6.67
N SER A 259 6.24 4.25 -6.00
CA SER A 259 7.58 4.82 -6.05
C SER A 259 8.20 4.77 -7.44
N SER A 260 7.87 3.76 -8.23
CA SER A 260 8.37 3.62 -9.61
C SER A 260 7.70 4.57 -10.60
N LEU A 261 6.57 5.20 -10.23
CA LEU A 261 5.87 6.21 -11.05
C LEU A 261 6.42 7.62 -10.86
N VAL A 262 7.21 7.85 -9.80
CA VAL A 262 7.83 9.16 -9.53
C VAL A 262 8.82 9.52 -10.66
N GLY A 263 8.70 10.73 -11.18
CA GLY A 263 9.52 11.22 -12.31
C GLY A 263 8.88 11.01 -13.69
N HIS A 264 7.74 10.31 -13.78
CA HIS A 264 6.99 10.17 -15.04
C HIS A 264 5.85 11.19 -15.10
N GLU A 265 5.67 11.86 -16.25
CA GLU A 265 4.64 12.91 -16.39
C GLU A 265 3.21 12.36 -16.41
N SER A 266 2.96 11.28 -17.11
CA SER A 266 1.62 10.69 -17.29
C SER A 266 1.67 9.16 -17.26
N PRO A 267 2.16 8.56 -16.18
CA PRO A 267 2.48 7.12 -16.18
C PRO A 267 1.25 6.23 -16.39
N LEU A 268 0.05 6.65 -15.95
CA LEU A 268 -1.19 5.87 -16.14
C LEU A 268 -1.62 5.75 -17.61
N ASN A 269 -1.08 6.63 -18.48
CA ASN A 269 -1.33 6.61 -19.92
C ASN A 269 -0.22 5.86 -20.70
N ASP A 270 0.83 5.37 -20.03
CA ASP A 270 1.96 4.65 -20.63
C ASP A 270 1.94 3.18 -20.19
N VAL A 271 1.58 2.30 -21.13
CA VAL A 271 1.46 0.86 -20.87
C VAL A 271 2.79 0.23 -20.47
N GLU A 272 3.92 0.68 -21.03
CA GLU A 272 5.23 0.13 -20.71
C GLU A 272 5.74 0.57 -19.34
N VAL A 273 5.49 1.83 -18.97
CA VAL A 273 5.77 2.33 -17.62
C VAL A 273 4.95 1.54 -16.60
N MET A 274 3.64 1.39 -16.82
CA MET A 274 2.76 0.67 -15.89
C MET A 274 3.12 -0.82 -15.80
N ARG A 275 3.40 -1.47 -16.92
CA ARG A 275 3.83 -2.88 -16.94
C ARG A 275 5.11 -3.10 -16.15
N LYS A 276 6.14 -2.26 -16.36
CA LYS A 276 7.40 -2.32 -15.61
C LYS A 276 7.19 -2.05 -14.13
N SER A 277 6.31 -1.12 -13.79
CA SER A 277 5.97 -0.78 -12.40
C SER A 277 5.26 -1.91 -11.68
N ILE A 278 4.33 -2.62 -12.35
CA ILE A 278 3.65 -3.80 -11.78
C ILE A 278 4.64 -4.97 -11.61
N VAL A 279 5.52 -5.21 -12.59
CA VAL A 279 6.62 -6.20 -12.45
C VAL A 279 7.48 -5.88 -11.24
N HIS A 280 7.86 -4.61 -11.10
CA HIS A 280 8.66 -4.15 -9.99
C HIS A 280 7.96 -4.36 -8.64
N ALA A 281 6.69 -3.99 -8.56
CA ALA A 281 5.86 -4.17 -7.37
C ALA A 281 5.74 -5.65 -6.97
N SER A 282 5.48 -6.52 -7.95
CA SER A 282 5.36 -7.97 -7.74
C SER A 282 6.66 -8.60 -7.23
N VAL A 283 7.79 -8.18 -7.79
CA VAL A 283 9.12 -8.64 -7.34
C VAL A 283 9.41 -8.13 -5.93
N SER A 284 9.17 -6.85 -5.65
CA SER A 284 9.42 -6.27 -4.32
C SER A 284 8.55 -6.93 -3.25
N ALA A 285 7.27 -7.13 -3.53
CA ALA A 285 6.33 -7.80 -2.64
C ALA A 285 6.75 -9.24 -2.33
N SER A 286 7.33 -9.97 -3.30
CA SER A 286 7.81 -11.33 -3.08
C SER A 286 8.93 -11.42 -2.03
N TYR A 287 9.67 -10.36 -1.77
CA TYR A 287 10.67 -10.31 -0.69
C TYR A 287 10.05 -10.06 0.67
N CYS A 288 8.89 -9.38 0.74
CA CYS A 288 8.21 -9.13 2.00
C CYS A 288 7.97 -10.44 2.76
N SER A 289 7.52 -11.46 2.07
CA SER A 289 7.20 -12.76 2.66
C SER A 289 8.41 -13.61 3.08
N GLU A 290 9.65 -13.20 2.82
CA GLU A 290 10.86 -13.94 3.20
C GLU A 290 11.35 -13.65 4.64
N GLY A 291 10.57 -12.92 5.42
CA GLY A 291 10.91 -12.62 6.83
C GLY A 291 9.76 -12.02 7.59
N MET A 292 9.79 -12.16 8.91
CA MET A 292 8.75 -11.63 9.79
C MET A 292 8.62 -10.11 9.71
N GLY A 293 7.40 -9.60 9.53
CA GLY A 293 7.07 -8.18 9.44
C GLY A 293 7.90 -7.46 8.37
N THR A 294 8.50 -6.34 8.72
CA THR A 294 9.30 -5.53 7.78
C THR A 294 10.67 -6.12 7.43
N LYS A 295 11.08 -7.25 8.04
CA LYS A 295 12.43 -7.81 7.85
C LYS A 295 12.69 -8.25 6.41
N GLY A 296 11.68 -8.85 5.76
CA GLY A 296 11.77 -9.29 4.36
C GLY A 296 12.06 -8.12 3.41
N VAL A 297 11.24 -7.07 3.45
CA VAL A 297 11.40 -5.89 2.59
C VAL A 297 12.71 -5.13 2.87
N ARG A 298 13.18 -5.12 4.11
CA ARG A 298 14.47 -4.51 4.50
C ARG A 298 15.68 -5.28 3.97
N SER A 299 15.53 -6.59 3.72
CA SER A 299 16.60 -7.44 3.18
C SER A 299 16.79 -7.28 1.67
N LEU A 300 15.97 -6.47 1.00
CA LEU A 300 15.97 -6.27 -0.44
C LEU A 300 17.27 -5.59 -0.91
N GLY A 301 18.17 -6.37 -1.47
CA GLY A 301 19.43 -5.90 -2.05
C GLY A 301 19.36 -5.84 -3.58
N ARG A 302 20.04 -4.85 -4.19
CA ARG A 302 20.00 -4.61 -5.65
C ARG A 302 20.33 -5.84 -6.48
N GLY A 303 21.37 -6.59 -6.13
CA GLY A 303 21.78 -7.79 -6.89
C GLY A 303 20.71 -8.88 -6.91
N LYS A 304 20.18 -9.22 -5.73
CA LYS A 304 19.10 -10.21 -5.60
C LYS A 304 17.83 -9.73 -6.31
N TYR A 305 17.50 -8.44 -6.17
CA TYR A 305 16.35 -7.85 -6.85
C TYR A 305 16.45 -7.99 -8.37
N HIS A 306 17.56 -7.59 -8.99
CA HIS A 306 17.73 -7.66 -10.45
C HIS A 306 17.64 -9.11 -10.95
N ALA A 307 18.28 -10.07 -10.25
CA ALA A 307 18.19 -11.47 -10.63
C ALA A 307 16.74 -12.00 -10.60
N ARG A 308 15.96 -11.60 -9.56
CA ARG A 308 14.55 -11.97 -9.45
C ARG A 308 13.68 -11.26 -10.48
N ALA A 309 13.91 -9.98 -10.74
CA ALA A 309 13.20 -9.21 -11.75
C ALA A 309 13.45 -9.79 -13.16
N ASP A 310 14.68 -10.17 -13.49
CA ASP A 310 15.01 -10.79 -14.78
C ASP A 310 14.38 -12.18 -14.91
N ARG A 311 14.36 -12.97 -13.83
CA ARG A 311 13.63 -14.26 -13.81
C ARG A 311 12.14 -14.04 -14.07
N TYR A 312 11.52 -13.06 -13.39
CA TYR A 312 10.11 -12.79 -13.53
C TYR A 312 9.75 -12.25 -14.92
N ARG A 313 10.57 -11.36 -15.50
CA ARG A 313 10.39 -10.89 -16.89
C ARG A 313 10.38 -12.05 -17.88
N ARG A 314 11.27 -13.03 -17.73
CA ARG A 314 11.27 -14.24 -18.57
C ARG A 314 10.00 -15.08 -18.39
N ILE A 315 9.47 -15.19 -17.15
CA ILE A 315 8.21 -15.91 -16.88
C ILE A 315 7.03 -15.25 -17.57
N VAL A 316 6.96 -13.91 -17.56
CA VAL A 316 5.83 -13.14 -18.12
C VAL A 316 6.05 -12.72 -19.58
N GLY A 317 7.16 -13.07 -20.20
CA GLY A 317 7.42 -12.85 -21.62
C GLY A 317 7.71 -11.39 -22.01
N ILE A 318 8.35 -10.62 -21.12
CA ILE A 318 8.69 -9.21 -21.36
C ILE A 318 10.15 -8.91 -21.03
#